data_933c7087178dc44259a3ff586ff5752a
#
_entry.id   933c7087178dc44259a3ff586ff5752a
#
_cell.length_a   1.000
_cell.length_b   1.000
_cell.length_c   1.000
_cell.angle_alpha   90.00
_cell.angle_beta   90.00
_cell.angle_gamma   90.00
#
_symmetry.space_group_name_H-M   'P 1'
#
loop_
_entity.id
_entity.type
_entity.pdbx_description
1 polymer ?
#
loop_
_entity_poly.entity_id
_entity_poly.type
_entity_poly.pdbx_seq_one_letter_code
_entity_poly.pdbx_strand_id
1 'polypeptide(L)'
;MITSHFTLVKQKHNEFMLTTITAGALSKVTYTAVRGVDDEQGAVQRILVERRIRSLKEFVLSGGDLPGCIILNWVGDPLTIDGEQFSFESKSKQAQIIDGQHRVAGIKEAIREDESIAAMRIPVVIYQNLSTQECADIFIAINTEQKPAPKSLVYDLYGIGSEMSIDPAAARARDIAEVLNKDEESPYFGKIKFPGEPRRKGGIALSTAVSAIKQLVEPSATFEQIGVNELNLQIKCLSNYFSAIEKEYGESWDATTNAFQYSAGFTAA
;
A
#
# COMPACT_ATOMS: atom_id res chain seq x y z
N MET A 1 5.84 22.42 25.67
CA MET A 1 7.11 22.01 25.08
C MET A 1 7.07 20.49 24.90
N ILE A 2 7.52 19.99 23.78
CA ILE A 2 7.57 18.54 23.46
C ILE A 2 9.04 18.17 23.36
N THR A 3 9.45 17.10 24.03
CA THR A 3 10.83 16.60 24.02
C THR A 3 10.87 15.19 23.49
N SER A 4 11.85 14.88 22.64
CA SER A 4 12.10 13.53 22.09
C SER A 4 13.60 13.27 21.99
N HIS A 5 13.96 11.99 22.09
CA HIS A 5 15.31 11.53 21.77
C HIS A 5 15.49 11.40 20.26
N PHE A 6 16.71 11.58 19.79
CA PHE A 6 17.07 11.37 18.40
C PHE A 6 18.43 10.69 18.26
N THR A 7 18.63 10.07 17.11
CA THR A 7 19.94 9.62 16.64
C THR A 7 20.33 10.50 15.46
N LEU A 8 21.48 11.15 15.52
CA LEU A 8 22.03 11.90 14.40
C LEU A 8 22.62 10.93 13.38
N VAL A 9 22.08 10.95 12.17
CA VAL A 9 22.57 10.15 11.04
C VAL A 9 23.32 11.06 10.07
N LYS A 10 24.57 10.73 9.80
CA LYS A 10 25.42 11.45 8.83
C LYS A 10 25.59 10.61 7.59
N GLN A 11 25.24 11.15 6.43
CA GLN A 11 25.47 10.56 5.12
C GLN A 11 26.36 11.51 4.29
N LYS A 12 26.81 11.05 3.13
CA LYS A 12 27.81 11.76 2.33
C LYS A 12 27.52 13.25 2.08
N HIS A 13 26.27 13.60 1.91
CA HIS A 13 25.84 14.96 1.53
C HIS A 13 24.92 15.63 2.55
N ASN A 14 24.28 14.84 3.44
CA ASN A 14 23.27 15.33 4.35
C ASN A 14 23.43 14.70 5.74
N GLU A 15 22.99 15.45 6.75
CA GLU A 15 22.75 14.89 8.09
C GLU A 15 21.28 15.12 8.47
N PHE A 16 20.73 14.19 9.25
CA PHE A 16 19.35 14.26 9.70
C PHE A 16 19.18 13.57 11.06
N MET A 17 18.14 13.94 11.76
CA MET A 17 17.73 13.31 13.01
C MET A 17 16.72 12.20 12.75
N LEU A 18 16.98 11.00 13.25
CA LEU A 18 16.02 9.90 13.31
C LEU A 18 15.39 9.88 14.70
N THR A 19 14.08 9.96 14.77
CA THR A 19 13.34 10.11 16.03
C THR A 19 11.93 9.53 15.96
N THR A 20 11.19 9.66 17.06
CA THR A 20 9.74 9.45 17.07
C THR A 20 9.03 10.67 17.65
N ILE A 21 7.89 11.03 17.06
CA ILE A 21 7.02 12.11 17.53
C ILE A 21 5.62 11.52 17.72
N THR A 22 4.87 12.01 18.72
CA THR A 22 3.47 11.59 18.88
C THR A 22 2.62 12.07 17.71
N ALA A 23 1.65 11.26 17.31
CA ALA A 23 0.74 11.57 16.21
C ALA A 23 0.02 12.92 16.39
N GLY A 24 -0.38 13.25 17.62
CA GLY A 24 -0.99 14.52 17.96
C GLY A 24 -0.04 15.71 17.76
N ALA A 25 1.22 15.60 18.19
CA ALA A 25 2.23 16.65 18.00
C ALA A 25 2.58 16.80 16.50
N LEU A 26 2.85 15.70 15.83
CA LEU A 26 3.13 15.66 14.39
C LEU A 26 2.02 16.34 13.59
N SER A 27 0.76 16.02 13.89
CA SER A 27 -0.41 16.60 13.25
C SER A 27 -0.52 18.12 13.41
N LYS A 28 -0.03 18.69 14.51
CA LYS A 28 -0.07 20.13 14.78
C LYS A 28 1.05 20.88 14.08
N VAL A 29 2.29 20.35 14.14
CA VAL A 29 3.46 21.07 13.67
C VAL A 29 3.69 20.95 12.17
N THR A 30 3.14 19.90 11.51
CA THR A 30 3.41 19.65 10.11
C THR A 30 2.43 20.33 9.16
N TYR A 31 2.92 20.66 7.98
CA TYR A 31 2.14 21.15 6.85
C TYR A 31 2.67 20.60 5.52
N THR A 32 1.84 20.68 4.49
CA THR A 32 2.18 20.27 3.12
C THR A 32 2.27 21.49 2.25
N ALA A 33 3.37 21.68 1.52
CA ALA A 33 3.50 22.68 0.47
C ALA A 33 3.43 22.01 -0.89
N VAL A 34 2.41 22.36 -1.66
CA VAL A 34 2.08 21.72 -2.95
C VAL A 34 2.76 22.47 -4.08
N ARG A 35 3.55 21.77 -4.90
CA ARG A 35 4.24 22.37 -6.03
C ARG A 35 3.26 22.92 -7.07
N GLY A 36 3.50 24.19 -7.47
CA GLY A 36 2.66 24.89 -8.45
C GLY A 36 1.35 25.45 -7.90
N VAL A 37 1.09 25.29 -6.59
CA VAL A 37 -0.04 25.88 -5.87
C VAL A 37 0.48 26.82 -4.79
N ASP A 38 1.49 26.38 -4.04
CA ASP A 38 2.13 27.15 -2.97
C ASP A 38 3.47 27.71 -3.45
N ASP A 39 3.72 29.00 -3.21
CA ASP A 39 4.96 29.69 -3.56
C ASP A 39 6.07 29.51 -2.50
N GLU A 40 5.82 28.69 -1.48
CA GLU A 40 6.75 28.46 -0.38
C GLU A 40 8.00 27.71 -0.85
N GLN A 41 9.16 28.08 -0.28
CA GLN A 41 10.39 27.31 -0.46
C GLN A 41 10.20 25.87 0.00
N GLY A 42 10.65 24.89 -0.79
CA GLY A 42 10.50 23.47 -0.49
C GLY A 42 9.19 22.85 -0.96
N ALA A 43 8.32 23.56 -1.71
CA ALA A 43 7.09 23.03 -2.27
C ALA A 43 7.37 21.93 -3.31
N VAL A 44 7.31 20.66 -2.88
CA VAL A 44 7.58 19.45 -3.72
C VAL A 44 6.40 18.47 -3.75
N GLN A 45 5.36 18.71 -2.94
CA GLN A 45 4.26 17.76 -2.77
C GLN A 45 3.21 17.85 -3.89
N ARG A 46 2.42 16.77 -3.98
CA ARG A 46 1.26 16.65 -4.88
C ARG A 46 -0.04 16.92 -4.12
N ILE A 47 -1.11 17.21 -4.85
CA ILE A 47 -2.45 17.30 -4.28
C ILE A 47 -2.81 15.97 -3.58
N LEU A 48 -3.41 16.08 -2.41
CA LEU A 48 -3.86 14.95 -1.60
C LEU A 48 -4.96 14.16 -2.32
N VAL A 49 -4.90 12.84 -2.23
CA VAL A 49 -5.91 11.94 -2.79
C VAL A 49 -6.80 11.42 -1.66
N GLU A 50 -8.05 11.85 -1.61
CA GLU A 50 -9.00 11.52 -0.53
C GLU A 50 -9.14 10.01 -0.26
N ARG A 51 -9.19 9.19 -1.33
CA ARG A 51 -9.26 7.73 -1.18
C ARG A 51 -8.09 7.19 -0.35
N ARG A 52 -6.87 7.72 -0.55
CA ARG A 52 -5.69 7.30 0.22
C ARG A 52 -5.76 7.74 1.68
N ILE A 53 -6.30 8.94 1.92
CA ILE A 53 -6.48 9.47 3.28
C ILE A 53 -7.47 8.57 4.03
N ARG A 54 -8.61 8.25 3.41
CA ARG A 54 -9.64 7.39 4.00
C ARG A 54 -9.11 6.00 4.31
N SER A 55 -8.48 5.36 3.34
CA SER A 55 -7.88 4.03 3.53
C SER A 55 -6.87 4.02 4.67
N LEU A 56 -6.04 5.06 4.79
CA LEU A 56 -5.07 5.16 5.88
C LEU A 56 -5.74 5.42 7.24
N LYS A 57 -6.78 6.27 7.28
CA LYS A 57 -7.56 6.49 8.49
C LYS A 57 -8.14 5.16 9.01
N GLU A 58 -8.80 4.41 8.14
CA GLU A 58 -9.37 3.10 8.47
C GLU A 58 -8.32 2.12 8.95
N PHE A 59 -7.15 2.07 8.29
CA PHE A 59 -6.03 1.24 8.68
C PHE A 59 -5.51 1.58 10.09
N VAL A 60 -5.36 2.86 10.41
CA VAL A 60 -4.92 3.31 11.75
C VAL A 60 -5.97 2.99 12.81
N LEU A 61 -7.25 3.24 12.54
CA LEU A 61 -8.35 2.95 13.46
C LEU A 61 -8.50 1.44 13.74
N SER A 62 -8.16 0.59 12.77
CA SER A 62 -8.14 -0.87 12.95
C SER A 62 -6.91 -1.38 13.72
N GLY A 63 -6.01 -0.49 14.18
CA GLY A 63 -4.80 -0.87 14.91
C GLY A 63 -3.61 -1.22 14.03
N GLY A 64 -3.61 -0.82 12.76
CA GLY A 64 -2.51 -1.07 11.83
C GLY A 64 -1.24 -0.30 12.18
N ASP A 65 -0.08 -0.95 12.06
CA ASP A 65 1.23 -0.35 12.33
C ASP A 65 1.74 0.52 11.16
N LEU A 66 2.36 1.65 11.50
CA LEU A 66 2.98 2.59 10.55
C LEU A 66 4.52 2.60 10.71
N PRO A 67 5.24 1.56 10.26
CA PRO A 67 6.69 1.46 10.44
C PRO A 67 7.50 2.41 9.54
N GLY A 68 6.89 2.94 8.48
CA GLY A 68 7.56 3.85 7.55
C GLY A 68 7.71 5.25 8.12
N CYS A 69 8.94 5.83 8.07
CA CYS A 69 9.20 7.18 8.54
C CYS A 69 8.42 8.24 7.75
N ILE A 70 7.94 9.26 8.46
CA ILE A 70 7.54 10.54 7.86
C ILE A 70 8.82 11.39 7.71
N ILE A 71 9.03 12.00 6.55
CA ILE A 71 10.23 12.79 6.27
C ILE A 71 9.86 14.26 6.25
N LEU A 72 10.56 15.03 7.09
CA LEU A 72 10.28 16.43 7.35
C LEU A 72 11.49 17.32 7.03
N ASN A 73 11.21 18.50 6.54
CA ASN A 73 12.12 19.64 6.57
C ASN A 73 11.65 20.61 7.66
N TRP A 74 12.40 20.74 8.73
CA TRP A 74 12.10 21.69 9.80
C TRP A 74 12.54 23.08 9.41
N VAL A 75 11.59 24.00 9.27
CA VAL A 75 11.79 25.38 8.78
C VAL A 75 11.28 26.43 9.76
N GLY A 76 10.64 26.02 10.84
CA GLY A 76 10.09 26.89 11.86
C GLY A 76 11.10 27.34 12.91
N ASP A 77 10.61 27.58 14.12
CA ASP A 77 11.47 27.97 15.24
C ASP A 77 12.58 26.94 15.47
N PRO A 78 13.80 27.38 15.82
CA PRO A 78 14.92 26.46 16.03
C PRO A 78 14.61 25.38 17.07
N LEU A 79 15.01 24.15 16.78
CA LEU A 79 14.96 23.06 17.76
C LEU A 79 15.97 23.32 18.87
N THR A 80 15.54 23.20 20.13
CA THR A 80 16.47 23.22 21.26
C THR A 80 17.07 21.84 21.44
N ILE A 81 18.38 21.73 21.26
CA ILE A 81 19.13 20.47 21.34
C ILE A 81 19.90 20.40 22.65
N ASP A 82 19.73 19.32 23.41
CA ASP A 82 20.47 19.01 24.64
C ASP A 82 20.90 17.53 24.60
N GLY A 83 22.18 17.32 24.28
CA GLY A 83 22.74 15.98 24.06
C GLY A 83 22.03 15.24 22.94
N GLU A 84 21.45 14.07 23.27
CA GLU A 84 20.66 13.24 22.34
C GLU A 84 19.16 13.55 22.39
N GLN A 85 18.77 14.67 22.97
CA GLN A 85 17.38 15.12 23.03
C GLN A 85 17.20 16.41 22.25
N PHE A 86 16.03 16.58 21.69
CA PHE A 86 15.58 17.88 21.16
C PHE A 86 14.20 18.22 21.71
N SER A 87 13.93 19.50 21.78
CA SER A 87 12.62 20.00 22.19
C SER A 87 12.14 21.12 21.29
N PHE A 88 10.82 21.23 21.17
CA PHE A 88 10.15 22.25 20.36
C PHE A 88 8.79 22.62 20.95
N GLU A 89 8.28 23.76 20.54
CA GLU A 89 6.91 24.16 20.83
C GLU A 89 5.95 23.61 19.79
N SER A 90 4.78 23.12 20.22
CA SER A 90 3.76 22.59 19.33
C SER A 90 2.97 23.69 18.62
N LYS A 91 3.66 24.48 17.81
CA LYS A 91 3.07 25.50 16.93
C LYS A 91 2.76 24.92 15.55
N SER A 92 1.84 25.54 14.82
CA SER A 92 1.56 25.17 13.42
C SER A 92 2.68 25.60 12.47
N LYS A 93 2.79 24.91 11.32
CA LYS A 93 3.72 25.24 10.22
C LYS A 93 5.20 25.29 10.64
N GLN A 94 5.64 24.39 11.52
CA GLN A 94 7.05 24.28 11.92
C GLN A 94 7.84 23.36 10.99
N ALA A 95 7.19 22.29 10.49
CA ALA A 95 7.84 21.27 9.70
C ALA A 95 7.07 20.99 8.40
N GLN A 96 7.76 21.17 7.28
CA GLN A 96 7.26 20.87 5.95
C GLN A 96 7.43 19.37 5.67
N ILE A 97 6.39 18.72 5.15
CA ILE A 97 6.44 17.29 4.81
C ILE A 97 7.14 17.12 3.47
N ILE A 98 8.25 16.35 3.43
CA ILE A 98 8.90 15.90 2.19
C ILE A 98 8.29 14.58 1.72
N ASP A 99 8.06 13.60 2.63
CA ASP A 99 7.31 12.37 2.34
C ASP A 99 6.37 12.00 3.46
N GLY A 100 5.25 11.36 3.11
CA GLY A 100 4.26 10.88 4.06
C GLY A 100 3.02 11.78 4.23
N GLN A 101 2.76 12.72 3.32
CA GLN A 101 1.63 13.64 3.40
C GLN A 101 0.26 12.93 3.57
N HIS A 102 0.00 11.83 2.85
CA HIS A 102 -1.23 11.07 3.00
C HIS A 102 -1.31 10.36 4.36
N ARG A 103 -0.15 9.89 4.88
CA ARG A 103 -0.07 9.28 6.22
C ARG A 103 -0.42 10.30 7.30
N VAL A 104 0.16 11.48 7.25
CA VAL A 104 -0.16 12.55 8.20
C VAL A 104 -1.63 12.97 8.08
N ALA A 105 -2.16 13.12 6.87
CA ALA A 105 -3.56 13.48 6.66
C ALA A 105 -4.52 12.40 7.21
N GLY A 106 -4.25 11.12 6.94
CA GLY A 106 -5.06 10.01 7.47
C GLY A 106 -4.99 9.91 8.99
N ILE A 107 -3.82 10.11 9.60
CA ILE A 107 -3.64 10.18 11.05
C ILE A 107 -4.47 11.34 11.64
N LYS A 108 -4.46 12.52 11.02
CA LYS A 108 -5.29 13.66 11.46
C LYS A 108 -6.77 13.32 11.47
N GLU A 109 -7.26 12.64 10.44
CA GLU A 109 -8.66 12.21 10.40
C GLU A 109 -8.95 11.09 11.43
N ALA A 110 -8.01 10.17 11.66
CA ALA A 110 -8.15 9.14 12.69
C ALA A 110 -8.24 9.74 14.11
N ILE A 111 -7.40 10.74 14.43
CA ILE A 111 -7.43 11.45 15.73
C ILE A 111 -8.77 12.17 15.96
N ARG A 112 -9.43 12.66 14.91
CA ARG A 112 -10.75 13.30 15.04
C ARG A 112 -11.84 12.31 15.44
N GLU A 113 -11.69 11.05 15.07
CA GLU A 113 -12.63 9.98 15.37
C GLU A 113 -12.28 9.27 16.67
N ASP A 114 -10.98 9.05 16.94
CA ASP A 114 -10.46 8.46 18.15
C ASP A 114 -9.25 9.27 18.69
N GLU A 115 -9.46 10.05 19.74
CA GLU A 115 -8.42 10.90 20.33
C GLU A 115 -7.24 10.09 20.89
N SER A 116 -7.43 8.82 21.24
CA SER A 116 -6.35 7.97 21.76
C SER A 116 -5.20 7.79 20.76
N ILE A 117 -5.48 7.87 19.45
CA ILE A 117 -4.49 7.83 18.37
C ILE A 117 -3.45 8.96 18.50
N ALA A 118 -3.80 10.09 19.14
CA ALA A 118 -2.85 11.20 19.32
C ALA A 118 -1.60 10.80 20.12
N ALA A 119 -1.67 9.77 20.96
CA ALA A 119 -0.55 9.25 21.75
C ALA A 119 0.37 8.29 20.95
N MET A 120 -0.07 7.81 19.81
CA MET A 120 0.70 6.88 18.97
C MET A 120 2.04 7.49 18.57
N ARG A 121 3.13 6.72 18.71
CA ARG A 121 4.48 7.14 18.29
C ARG A 121 4.70 6.88 16.82
N ILE A 122 5.05 7.93 16.06
CA ILE A 122 5.33 7.87 14.62
C ILE A 122 6.83 8.02 14.40
N PRO A 123 7.48 7.12 13.65
CA PRO A 123 8.85 7.29 13.21
C PRO A 123 8.99 8.50 12.28
N VAL A 124 10.00 9.34 12.53
CA VAL A 124 10.20 10.59 11.79
C VAL A 124 11.68 10.78 11.48
N VAL A 125 11.96 11.23 10.27
CA VAL A 125 13.25 11.75 9.85
C VAL A 125 13.12 13.27 9.74
N ILE A 126 14.00 14.02 10.41
CA ILE A 126 13.98 15.49 10.42
C ILE A 126 15.27 16.03 9.80
N TYR A 127 15.15 16.68 8.68
CA TYR A 127 16.15 17.59 8.13
C TYR A 127 15.85 19.01 8.62
N GLN A 128 16.83 19.89 8.59
CA GLN A 128 16.66 21.28 9.00
C GLN A 128 17.06 22.23 7.87
N ASN A 129 16.19 23.20 7.58
CA ASN A 129 16.45 24.33 6.66
C ASN A 129 16.94 23.92 5.26
N LEU A 130 16.42 22.81 4.72
CA LEU A 130 16.72 22.41 3.35
C LEU A 130 16.16 23.40 2.33
N SER A 131 16.92 23.64 1.27
CA SER A 131 16.47 24.36 0.09
C SER A 131 15.41 23.55 -0.69
N THR A 132 14.69 24.22 -1.61
CA THR A 132 13.73 23.55 -2.50
C THR A 132 14.38 22.46 -3.35
N GLN A 133 15.62 22.66 -3.80
CA GLN A 133 16.36 21.68 -4.58
C GLN A 133 16.65 20.43 -3.75
N GLU A 134 17.18 20.60 -2.54
CA GLU A 134 17.47 19.47 -1.64
C GLU A 134 16.20 18.69 -1.26
N CYS A 135 15.09 19.39 -0.98
CA CYS A 135 13.80 18.74 -0.79
C CYS A 135 13.37 17.92 -2.01
N ALA A 136 13.55 18.48 -3.22
CA ALA A 136 13.20 17.80 -4.46
C ALA A 136 14.11 16.58 -4.70
N ASP A 137 15.39 16.66 -4.45
CA ASP A 137 16.34 15.55 -4.61
C ASP A 137 15.98 14.39 -3.67
N ILE A 138 15.68 14.68 -2.39
CA ILE A 138 15.23 13.68 -1.42
C ILE A 138 13.89 13.07 -1.87
N PHE A 139 12.91 13.89 -2.27
CA PHE A 139 11.62 13.41 -2.74
C PHE A 139 11.73 12.50 -3.96
N ILE A 140 12.59 12.87 -4.93
CA ILE A 140 12.87 12.06 -6.13
C ILE A 140 13.51 10.74 -5.74
N ALA A 141 14.57 10.77 -4.92
CA ALA A 141 15.27 9.56 -4.49
C ALA A 141 14.31 8.55 -3.83
N ILE A 142 13.44 9.00 -2.94
CA ILE A 142 12.46 8.13 -2.26
C ILE A 142 11.46 7.53 -3.25
N ASN A 143 10.95 8.33 -4.21
CA ASN A 143 9.89 7.88 -5.11
C ASN A 143 10.40 7.11 -6.33
N THR A 144 11.66 7.27 -6.75
CA THR A 144 12.23 6.58 -7.91
C THR A 144 12.94 5.29 -7.55
N GLU A 145 13.62 5.24 -6.41
CA GLU A 145 14.35 4.04 -5.97
C GLU A 145 13.44 2.98 -5.32
N GLN A 146 12.32 3.39 -4.73
CA GLN A 146 11.35 2.45 -4.15
C GLN A 146 10.40 1.91 -5.22
N LYS A 147 10.73 0.75 -5.78
CA LYS A 147 9.79 0.00 -6.62
C LYS A 147 8.74 -0.68 -5.74
N PRO A 148 7.43 -0.47 -6.00
CA PRO A 148 6.39 -1.22 -5.30
C PRO A 148 6.59 -2.72 -5.46
N ALA A 149 6.32 -3.49 -4.42
CA ALA A 149 6.32 -4.95 -4.52
C ALA A 149 5.37 -5.39 -5.64
N PRO A 150 5.74 -6.40 -6.44
CA PRO A 150 4.84 -6.95 -7.46
C PRO A 150 3.52 -7.38 -6.83
N LYS A 151 2.40 -6.99 -7.45
CA LYS A 151 1.05 -7.33 -6.92
C LYS A 151 0.87 -8.84 -6.70
N SER A 152 1.44 -9.68 -7.57
CA SER A 152 1.37 -11.14 -7.39
C SER A 152 2.03 -11.58 -6.08
N LEU A 153 3.17 -10.98 -5.68
CA LEU A 153 3.80 -11.28 -4.40
C LEU A 153 2.94 -10.82 -3.22
N VAL A 154 2.36 -9.63 -3.30
CA VAL A 154 1.46 -9.12 -2.25
C VAL A 154 0.25 -10.05 -2.06
N TYR A 155 -0.37 -10.48 -3.16
CA TYR A 155 -1.52 -11.40 -3.11
C TYR A 155 -1.12 -12.79 -2.63
N ASP A 156 0.05 -13.29 -2.99
CA ASP A 156 0.54 -14.57 -2.48
C ASP A 156 0.74 -14.54 -0.96
N LEU A 157 1.30 -13.45 -0.44
CA LEU A 157 1.47 -13.22 1.00
C LEU A 157 0.14 -13.12 1.77
N TYR A 158 -0.99 -12.83 1.13
CA TYR A 158 -2.30 -12.89 1.78
C TYR A 158 -2.67 -14.29 2.26
N GLY A 159 -2.09 -15.34 1.68
CA GLY A 159 -2.27 -16.72 2.17
C GLY A 159 -1.64 -17.02 3.54
N ILE A 160 -0.75 -16.14 4.02
CA ILE A 160 -0.03 -16.29 5.30
C ILE A 160 -0.15 -15.05 6.21
N GLY A 161 -0.69 -13.94 5.70
CA GLY A 161 -0.89 -12.71 6.44
C GLY A 161 -2.02 -12.84 7.48
N SER A 162 -1.98 -12.00 8.52
CA SER A 162 -3.07 -11.89 9.48
C SER A 162 -4.28 -11.18 8.87
N GLU A 163 -5.48 -11.47 9.38
CA GLU A 163 -6.73 -10.83 8.92
C GLU A 163 -6.70 -9.29 8.96
N MET A 164 -5.93 -8.72 9.87
CA MET A 164 -5.76 -7.25 9.98
C MET A 164 -4.97 -6.64 8.81
N SER A 165 -4.16 -7.43 8.11
CA SER A 165 -3.24 -6.94 7.06
C SER A 165 -3.69 -7.29 5.65
N ILE A 166 -4.76 -8.07 5.49
CA ILE A 166 -5.22 -8.59 4.20
C ILE A 166 -6.55 -7.95 3.78
N ASP A 167 -6.75 -7.90 2.47
CA ASP A 167 -8.06 -7.64 1.86
C ASP A 167 -8.81 -8.98 1.79
N PRO A 168 -9.92 -9.19 2.55
CA PRO A 168 -10.60 -10.48 2.62
C PRO A 168 -11.09 -11.01 1.27
N ALA A 169 -11.56 -10.12 0.38
CA ALA A 169 -12.00 -10.50 -0.95
C ALA A 169 -10.83 -10.91 -1.84
N ALA A 170 -9.69 -10.21 -1.73
CA ALA A 170 -8.48 -10.59 -2.46
C ALA A 170 -7.87 -11.89 -1.92
N ALA A 171 -7.89 -12.13 -0.61
CA ALA A 171 -7.47 -13.38 -0.01
C ALA A 171 -8.33 -14.56 -0.51
N ARG A 172 -9.65 -14.41 -0.47
CA ARG A 172 -10.58 -15.41 -1.01
C ARG A 172 -10.37 -15.69 -2.50
N ALA A 173 -10.17 -14.63 -3.29
CA ALA A 173 -9.85 -14.76 -4.72
C ALA A 173 -8.50 -15.47 -4.96
N ARG A 174 -7.51 -15.22 -4.10
CA ARG A 174 -6.22 -15.93 -4.13
C ARG A 174 -6.38 -17.40 -3.83
N ASP A 175 -7.17 -17.78 -2.83
CA ASP A 175 -7.42 -19.17 -2.47
C ASP A 175 -8.13 -19.93 -3.60
N ILE A 176 -9.12 -19.30 -4.24
CA ILE A 176 -9.76 -19.86 -5.44
C ILE A 176 -8.74 -20.05 -6.57
N ALA A 177 -7.90 -19.04 -6.85
CA ALA A 177 -6.87 -19.14 -7.88
C ALA A 177 -5.85 -20.25 -7.58
N GLU A 178 -5.51 -20.46 -6.31
CA GLU A 178 -4.62 -21.54 -5.89
C GLU A 178 -5.21 -22.92 -6.17
N VAL A 179 -6.50 -23.13 -5.84
CA VAL A 179 -7.19 -24.40 -6.13
C VAL A 179 -7.26 -24.63 -7.63
N LEU A 180 -7.66 -23.62 -8.43
CA LEU A 180 -7.67 -23.73 -9.90
C LEU A 180 -6.30 -24.10 -10.48
N ASN A 181 -5.21 -23.67 -9.84
CA ASN A 181 -3.84 -23.99 -10.27
C ASN A 181 -3.34 -25.36 -9.82
N LYS A 182 -3.84 -25.87 -8.69
CA LYS A 182 -3.35 -27.13 -8.08
C LYS A 182 -4.21 -28.36 -8.38
N ASP A 183 -5.47 -28.18 -8.69
CA ASP A 183 -6.40 -29.24 -9.02
C ASP A 183 -6.11 -29.78 -10.42
N GLU A 184 -5.75 -31.07 -10.52
CA GLU A 184 -5.42 -31.73 -11.78
C GLU A 184 -6.62 -31.78 -12.76
N GLU A 185 -7.85 -31.71 -12.25
CA GLU A 185 -9.07 -31.68 -13.08
C GLU A 185 -9.41 -30.27 -13.57
N SER A 186 -8.69 -29.25 -13.09
CA SER A 186 -8.91 -27.84 -13.48
C SER A 186 -8.32 -27.54 -14.86
N PRO A 187 -9.05 -26.84 -15.75
CA PRO A 187 -8.51 -26.30 -16.99
C PRO A 187 -7.28 -25.41 -16.81
N TYR A 188 -7.11 -24.87 -15.63
CA TYR A 188 -5.97 -24.02 -15.26
C TYR A 188 -4.91 -24.73 -14.40
N PHE A 189 -4.93 -26.05 -14.34
CA PHE A 189 -3.89 -26.81 -13.65
C PHE A 189 -2.49 -26.40 -14.11
N GLY A 190 -1.66 -25.93 -13.18
CA GLY A 190 -0.32 -25.45 -13.46
C GLY A 190 -0.23 -24.21 -14.37
N LYS A 191 -1.33 -23.50 -14.68
CA LYS A 191 -1.33 -22.36 -15.62
C LYS A 191 -1.35 -20.99 -14.95
N ILE A 192 -1.64 -20.89 -13.65
CA ILE A 192 -1.56 -19.63 -12.89
C ILE A 192 -0.15 -19.51 -12.31
N LYS A 193 0.50 -18.36 -12.55
CA LYS A 193 1.89 -18.11 -12.16
C LYS A 193 1.96 -17.53 -10.76
N PHE A 194 2.40 -18.35 -9.82
CA PHE A 194 2.72 -17.90 -8.47
C PHE A 194 4.13 -17.31 -8.38
N PRO A 195 4.41 -16.43 -7.39
CA PRO A 195 5.76 -15.93 -7.12
C PRO A 195 6.74 -17.06 -6.82
N GLY A 196 7.98 -16.90 -7.28
CA GLY A 196 9.02 -17.93 -7.10
C GLY A 196 9.06 -19.01 -8.18
N GLU A 197 8.03 -19.14 -9.00
CA GLU A 197 8.05 -20.09 -10.12
C GLU A 197 9.00 -19.63 -11.24
N PRO A 198 9.61 -20.58 -11.97
CA PRO A 198 10.43 -20.25 -13.14
C PRO A 198 9.66 -19.42 -14.18
N ARG A 199 10.35 -18.48 -14.80
CA ARG A 199 9.74 -17.68 -15.88
C ARG A 199 9.38 -18.58 -17.06
N ARG A 200 8.12 -18.53 -17.48
CA ARG A 200 7.60 -19.24 -18.66
C ARG A 200 6.76 -18.31 -19.53
N LYS A 201 6.71 -18.62 -20.82
CA LYS A 201 5.80 -17.93 -21.76
C LYS A 201 4.36 -18.45 -21.50
N GLY A 202 3.36 -17.61 -21.77
CA GLY A 202 1.95 -17.94 -21.54
C GLY A 202 1.60 -18.01 -20.04
N GLY A 203 0.39 -18.46 -19.74
CA GLY A 203 -0.17 -18.57 -18.40
C GLY A 203 -0.67 -17.25 -17.82
N ILE A 204 -1.42 -17.36 -16.73
CA ILE A 204 -2.12 -16.25 -16.07
C ILE A 204 -1.28 -15.77 -14.91
N ALA A 205 -1.01 -14.46 -14.81
CA ALA A 205 -0.37 -13.91 -13.62
C ALA A 205 -1.32 -14.01 -12.41
N LEU A 206 -0.82 -14.41 -11.23
CA LEU A 206 -1.63 -14.46 -10.01
C LEU A 206 -2.37 -13.15 -9.76
N SER A 207 -1.72 -11.99 -9.98
CA SER A 207 -2.35 -10.69 -9.84
C SER A 207 -3.55 -10.48 -10.77
N THR A 208 -3.51 -11.04 -11.97
CA THR A 208 -4.64 -11.00 -12.91
C THR A 208 -5.77 -11.91 -12.43
N ALA A 209 -5.47 -13.16 -12.08
CA ALA A 209 -6.45 -14.10 -11.58
C ALA A 209 -7.17 -13.55 -10.33
N VAL A 210 -6.41 -13.07 -9.35
CA VAL A 210 -6.98 -12.46 -8.14
C VAL A 210 -7.82 -11.24 -8.47
N SER A 211 -7.36 -10.34 -9.33
CA SER A 211 -8.12 -9.13 -9.67
C SER A 211 -9.44 -9.42 -10.39
N ALA A 212 -9.48 -10.45 -11.23
CA ALA A 212 -10.70 -10.86 -11.93
C ALA A 212 -11.67 -11.57 -10.97
N ILE A 213 -11.21 -12.57 -10.23
CA ILE A 213 -12.05 -13.34 -9.29
C ILE A 213 -12.57 -12.45 -8.16
N LYS A 214 -11.76 -11.50 -7.67
CA LYS A 214 -12.14 -10.57 -6.60
C LYS A 214 -13.44 -9.84 -6.92
N GLN A 215 -13.64 -9.41 -8.16
CA GLN A 215 -14.87 -8.72 -8.58
C GLN A 215 -16.13 -9.58 -8.42
N LEU A 216 -16.01 -10.89 -8.35
CA LEU A 216 -17.13 -11.82 -8.14
C LEU A 216 -17.39 -12.10 -6.66
N VAL A 217 -16.36 -12.01 -5.79
CA VAL A 217 -16.41 -12.39 -4.38
C VAL A 217 -16.46 -11.19 -3.41
N GLU A 218 -16.35 -9.96 -3.90
CA GLU A 218 -16.52 -8.75 -3.07
C GLU A 218 -17.94 -8.69 -2.46
N PRO A 219 -18.12 -8.00 -1.32
CA PRO A 219 -19.45 -7.76 -0.76
C PRO A 219 -20.38 -7.14 -1.81
N SER A 220 -21.60 -7.65 -1.86
CA SER A 220 -22.64 -7.27 -2.84
C SER A 220 -22.30 -7.58 -4.31
N ALA A 221 -21.25 -8.35 -4.56
CA ALA A 221 -20.88 -8.79 -5.92
C ALA A 221 -21.72 -10.00 -6.39
N THR A 222 -21.44 -10.47 -7.61
CA THR A 222 -22.23 -11.48 -8.30
C THR A 222 -22.47 -12.75 -7.47
N PHE A 223 -21.46 -13.30 -6.81
CA PHE A 223 -21.63 -14.53 -6.05
C PHE A 223 -22.56 -14.36 -4.85
N GLU A 224 -22.46 -13.25 -4.14
CA GLU A 224 -23.41 -12.96 -3.05
C GLU A 224 -24.84 -12.77 -3.57
N GLN A 225 -25.00 -12.07 -4.69
CA GLN A 225 -26.32 -11.83 -5.32
C GLN A 225 -27.04 -13.12 -5.74
N ILE A 226 -26.29 -14.15 -6.14
CA ILE A 226 -26.85 -15.45 -6.55
C ILE A 226 -26.78 -16.51 -5.44
N GLY A 227 -26.41 -16.11 -4.20
CA GLY A 227 -26.37 -17.00 -3.03
C GLY A 227 -25.18 -17.96 -2.99
N VAL A 228 -24.12 -17.74 -3.78
CA VAL A 228 -22.88 -18.54 -3.81
C VAL A 228 -21.85 -17.96 -2.84
N ASN A 229 -22.09 -18.12 -1.52
CA ASN A 229 -21.27 -17.48 -0.49
C ASN A 229 -20.13 -18.37 0.05
N GLU A 230 -20.28 -19.69 -0.06
CA GLU A 230 -19.31 -20.65 0.45
C GLU A 230 -18.12 -20.80 -0.51
N LEU A 231 -16.90 -20.84 0.03
CA LEU A 231 -15.66 -20.96 -0.77
C LEU A 231 -15.69 -22.14 -1.73
N ASN A 232 -16.09 -23.32 -1.24
CA ASN A 232 -16.15 -24.52 -2.07
C ASN A 232 -17.17 -24.41 -3.22
N LEU A 233 -18.27 -23.71 -3.01
CA LEU A 233 -19.26 -23.45 -4.07
C LEU A 233 -18.72 -22.47 -5.10
N GLN A 234 -18.00 -21.44 -4.68
CA GLN A 234 -17.34 -20.48 -5.56
C GLN A 234 -16.29 -21.15 -6.44
N ILE A 235 -15.43 -22.00 -5.82
CA ILE A 235 -14.44 -22.82 -6.54
C ILE A 235 -15.14 -23.68 -7.59
N LYS A 236 -16.15 -24.45 -7.18
CA LYS A 236 -16.89 -25.36 -8.07
C LYS A 236 -17.57 -24.60 -9.21
N CYS A 237 -18.13 -23.43 -8.94
CA CYS A 237 -18.78 -22.61 -9.96
C CYS A 237 -17.77 -22.19 -11.03
N LEU A 238 -16.59 -21.69 -10.64
CA LEU A 238 -15.55 -21.26 -11.57
C LEU A 238 -14.90 -22.44 -12.31
N SER A 239 -14.64 -23.56 -11.61
CA SER A 239 -14.11 -24.77 -12.25
C SER A 239 -15.07 -25.27 -13.33
N ASN A 240 -16.37 -25.41 -13.03
CA ASN A 240 -17.37 -25.83 -14.00
C ASN A 240 -17.49 -24.87 -15.19
N TYR A 241 -17.45 -23.56 -14.93
CA TYR A 241 -17.49 -22.53 -15.96
C TYR A 241 -16.32 -22.66 -16.95
N PHE A 242 -15.10 -22.74 -16.44
CA PHE A 242 -13.93 -22.91 -17.28
C PHE A 242 -13.85 -24.28 -17.96
N SER A 243 -14.30 -25.36 -17.31
CA SER A 243 -14.39 -26.68 -17.93
C SER A 243 -15.39 -26.71 -19.10
N ALA A 244 -16.49 -25.96 -19.01
CA ALA A 244 -17.43 -25.81 -20.13
C ALA A 244 -16.77 -25.10 -21.32
N ILE A 245 -16.00 -24.03 -21.05
CA ILE A 245 -15.24 -23.34 -22.10
C ILE A 245 -14.18 -24.25 -22.72
N GLU A 246 -13.39 -24.94 -21.89
CA GLU A 246 -12.37 -25.91 -22.35
C GLU A 246 -12.97 -26.97 -23.26
N LYS A 247 -14.13 -27.51 -22.92
CA LYS A 247 -14.85 -28.50 -23.72
C LYS A 247 -15.22 -27.96 -25.10
N GLU A 248 -15.65 -26.70 -25.19
CA GLU A 248 -15.96 -26.05 -26.48
C GLU A 248 -14.71 -25.86 -27.35
N TYR A 249 -13.56 -25.56 -26.72
CA TYR A 249 -12.28 -25.43 -27.44
C TYR A 249 -11.66 -26.78 -27.83
N GLY A 250 -11.96 -27.85 -27.09
CA GLY A 250 -11.43 -29.19 -27.31
C GLY A 250 -9.90 -29.22 -27.42
N GLU A 251 -9.36 -29.85 -28.45
CA GLU A 251 -7.89 -29.91 -28.69
C GLU A 251 -7.21 -28.52 -28.84
N SER A 252 -7.98 -27.48 -29.12
CA SER A 252 -7.47 -26.12 -29.26
C SER A 252 -7.31 -25.41 -27.89
N TRP A 253 -7.72 -26.02 -26.80
CA TRP A 253 -7.63 -25.39 -25.47
C TRP A 253 -6.20 -24.98 -25.12
N ASP A 254 -5.21 -25.84 -25.34
CA ASP A 254 -3.80 -25.59 -25.03
C ASP A 254 -3.03 -24.89 -26.16
N ALA A 255 -3.70 -24.53 -27.26
CA ALA A 255 -3.05 -23.82 -28.35
C ALA A 255 -2.55 -22.44 -27.91
N THR A 256 -1.35 -22.05 -28.38
CA THR A 256 -0.77 -20.74 -28.08
C THR A 256 -1.56 -19.58 -28.65
N THR A 257 -2.52 -19.82 -29.53
CA THR A 257 -3.44 -18.84 -30.10
C THR A 257 -4.72 -18.67 -29.27
N ASN A 258 -4.97 -19.59 -28.30
CA ASN A 258 -6.15 -19.48 -27.44
C ASN A 258 -5.99 -18.35 -26.43
N ALA A 259 -6.89 -17.37 -26.48
CA ALA A 259 -6.87 -16.20 -25.62
C ALA A 259 -6.99 -16.57 -24.12
N PHE A 260 -7.70 -17.65 -23.77
CA PHE A 260 -7.88 -18.11 -22.38
C PHE A 260 -6.57 -18.64 -21.75
N GLN A 261 -5.54 -18.92 -22.55
CA GLN A 261 -4.21 -19.26 -22.04
C GLN A 261 -3.40 -18.02 -21.59
N TYR A 262 -3.99 -16.83 -21.66
CA TYR A 262 -3.37 -15.54 -21.32
C TYR A 262 -4.27 -14.70 -20.42
N SER A 263 -3.64 -13.74 -19.73
CA SER A 263 -4.32 -12.82 -18.82
C SER A 263 -5.53 -12.10 -19.44
N ALA A 264 -5.47 -11.73 -20.70
CA ALA A 264 -6.57 -11.01 -21.37
C ALA A 264 -7.84 -11.86 -21.48
N GLY A 265 -7.72 -13.12 -21.92
CA GLY A 265 -8.86 -14.01 -22.02
C GLY A 265 -9.43 -14.43 -20.67
N PHE A 266 -8.55 -14.68 -19.69
CA PHE A 266 -9.00 -14.96 -18.31
C PHE A 266 -9.81 -13.81 -17.69
N THR A 267 -9.43 -12.56 -17.98
CA THR A 267 -10.14 -11.39 -17.45
C THR A 267 -11.46 -11.13 -18.20
N ALA A 268 -11.55 -11.52 -19.47
CA ALA A 268 -12.73 -11.30 -20.31
C ALA A 268 -13.83 -12.35 -20.08
N ALA A 269 -13.48 -13.50 -19.48
CA ALA A 269 -14.40 -14.55 -19.13
C ALA A 269 -15.25 -14.22 -17.90
#